data_1c4a091f3100a6a0b889ae4035acc516
#
_entry.id   1c4a091f3100a6a0b889ae4035acc516
#
_cell.length_a   1.000
_cell.length_b   1.000
_cell.length_c   1.000
_cell.angle_alpha   90.00
_cell.angle_beta   90.00
_cell.angle_gamma   90.00
#
_symmetry.space_group_name_H-M   'P 1'
#
loop_
_entity.id
_entity.type
_entity.pdbx_description
1 polymer ?
#
loop_
_entity_poly.entity_id
_entity_poly.type
_entity_poly.pdbx_seq_one_letter_code
_entity_poly.pdbx_strand_id
1 'polypeptide(L)'
;MDTGTERHLSLDRYWRRRVAVLAGMAGAVAALAWACGGGSSGGGEKEPVRNAGAIDSAAPDLPPGAIPTVTVTTTVTPEAAEDAEDGAPCNTHDLVFTMSAAKTYAAGQEPRFGVTVVNTGSASCGFDAGTLSVVVRSGKDRIWSSGECRKAGKGKQTLRRGVPSTAAFTWDRRRGCGGAPARPGTYVASLKGGKAGKRIFHLR
;
A
#
# COMPACT_ATOMS: atom_id res chain seq x y z
N MET A 1 -2.56 -45.05 -28.96
CA MET A 1 -1.22 -44.92 -29.39
C MET A 1 -0.74 -43.62 -28.77
N ASP A 2 0.01 -43.74 -27.82
CA ASP A 2 0.73 -42.88 -26.86
C ASP A 2 0.73 -41.35 -27.04
N THR A 3 -0.12 -40.66 -26.28
CA THR A 3 -0.01 -39.23 -26.01
C THR A 3 -0.16 -38.91 -24.51
N GLY A 4 0.16 -39.85 -23.62
CA GLY A 4 -0.03 -39.72 -22.16
C GLY A 4 1.21 -39.33 -21.34
N THR A 5 2.43 -39.40 -21.89
CA THR A 5 3.66 -39.46 -21.08
C THR A 5 4.37 -38.11 -20.90
N GLU A 6 4.07 -37.09 -21.68
CA GLU A 6 4.82 -35.83 -21.67
C GLU A 6 4.37 -34.83 -20.59
N ARG A 7 3.21 -34.98 -19.97
CA ARG A 7 2.71 -34.00 -18.95
C ARG A 7 3.19 -34.25 -17.54
N HIS A 8 3.73 -35.41 -17.22
CA HIS A 8 4.22 -35.72 -15.86
C HIS A 8 5.61 -35.16 -15.55
N LEU A 9 6.46 -34.95 -16.55
CA LEU A 9 7.85 -34.56 -16.33
C LEU A 9 8.05 -33.07 -15.99
N SER A 10 7.11 -32.21 -16.33
CA SER A 10 7.25 -30.77 -16.03
C SER A 10 6.82 -30.39 -14.59
N LEU A 11 5.86 -31.13 -14.03
CA LEU A 11 5.39 -30.94 -12.65
C LEU A 11 6.44 -31.39 -11.63
N ASP A 12 7.20 -32.45 -11.94
CA ASP A 12 8.21 -33.01 -11.04
C ASP A 12 9.42 -32.09 -10.86
N ARG A 13 9.84 -31.38 -11.91
CA ARG A 13 10.96 -30.44 -11.85
C ARG A 13 10.63 -29.17 -11.03
N TYR A 14 9.39 -28.71 -11.09
CA TYR A 14 8.93 -27.56 -10.30
C TYR A 14 8.78 -27.92 -8.82
N TRP A 15 8.27 -29.11 -8.52
CA TRP A 15 8.11 -29.60 -7.16
C TRP A 15 9.46 -29.86 -6.48
N ARG A 16 10.40 -30.48 -7.18
CA ARG A 16 11.75 -30.73 -6.69
C ARG A 16 12.50 -29.43 -6.32
N ARG A 17 12.35 -28.39 -7.11
CA ARG A 17 12.93 -27.07 -6.77
C ARG A 17 12.32 -26.44 -5.52
N ARG A 18 11.02 -26.52 -5.33
CA ARG A 18 10.36 -26.02 -4.11
C ARG A 18 10.76 -26.80 -2.86
N VAL A 19 10.82 -28.13 -2.94
CA VAL A 19 11.24 -28.98 -1.83
C VAL A 19 12.70 -28.70 -1.48
N ALA A 20 13.57 -28.52 -2.44
CA ALA A 20 14.98 -28.19 -2.19
C ALA A 20 15.16 -26.82 -1.50
N VAL A 21 14.38 -25.80 -1.88
CA VAL A 21 14.41 -24.48 -1.24
C VAL A 21 13.88 -24.53 0.19
N LEU A 22 12.79 -25.29 0.44
CA LEU A 22 12.23 -25.44 1.78
C LEU A 22 13.16 -26.24 2.71
N ALA A 23 13.81 -27.30 2.21
CA ALA A 23 14.79 -28.07 2.95
C ALA A 23 16.03 -27.23 3.28
N GLY A 24 16.49 -26.39 2.37
CA GLY A 24 17.59 -25.45 2.59
C GLY A 24 17.29 -24.40 3.65
N MET A 25 16.07 -23.82 3.64
CA MET A 25 15.63 -22.88 4.67
C MET A 25 15.52 -23.53 6.07
N ALA A 26 14.96 -24.73 6.15
CA ALA A 26 14.86 -25.46 7.41
C ALA A 26 16.23 -25.82 7.98
N GLY A 27 17.19 -26.19 7.13
CA GLY A 27 18.57 -26.46 7.53
C GLY A 27 19.29 -25.22 8.07
N ALA A 28 19.11 -24.07 7.44
CA ALA A 28 19.71 -22.81 7.88
C ALA A 28 19.16 -22.35 9.24
N VAL A 29 17.85 -22.49 9.49
CA VAL A 29 17.22 -22.16 10.77
C VAL A 29 17.71 -23.11 11.88
N ALA A 30 17.84 -24.41 11.61
CA ALA A 30 18.38 -25.39 12.57
C ALA A 30 19.84 -25.10 12.92
N ALA A 31 20.67 -24.72 11.94
CA ALA A 31 22.07 -24.37 12.17
C ALA A 31 22.22 -23.09 13.02
N LEU A 32 21.36 -22.08 12.79
CA LEU A 32 21.35 -20.86 13.59
C LEU A 32 20.86 -21.12 15.04
N ALA A 33 19.86 -21.98 15.22
CA ALA A 33 19.40 -22.36 16.55
C ALA A 33 20.47 -23.12 17.33
N TRP A 34 21.28 -23.94 16.64
CA TRP A 34 22.36 -24.70 17.29
C TRP A 34 23.56 -23.80 17.64
N ALA A 35 23.86 -22.82 16.82
CA ALA A 35 24.92 -21.84 17.08
C ALA A 35 24.60 -20.89 18.25
N CYS A 36 23.31 -20.59 18.50
CA CYS A 36 22.89 -19.74 19.64
C CYS A 36 22.53 -20.52 20.91
N GLY A 37 22.39 -21.87 20.85
CA GLY A 37 21.98 -22.72 21.98
C GLY A 37 23.09 -23.52 22.66
N GLY A 38 24.33 -23.35 22.27
CA GLY A 38 25.46 -24.10 22.81
C GLY A 38 26.22 -23.36 23.91
N GLY A 39 25.83 -23.53 25.16
CA GLY A 39 26.63 -23.13 26.33
C GLY A 39 25.76 -22.72 27.52
N SER A 40 25.49 -23.56 28.43
CA SER A 40 26.14 -23.92 29.67
C SER A 40 25.17 -24.62 30.60
N SER A 41 25.44 -25.87 30.87
CA SER A 41 25.05 -26.50 32.13
C SER A 41 26.12 -26.11 33.18
N GLY A 42 25.70 -25.58 34.30
CA GLY A 42 26.56 -25.31 35.42
C GLY A 42 25.75 -24.79 36.61
N GLY A 43 25.47 -25.69 37.55
CA GLY A 43 24.76 -25.39 38.75
C GLY A 43 25.57 -24.52 39.70
N GLY A 44 24.95 -24.02 40.72
CA GLY A 44 25.61 -23.47 41.89
C GLY A 44 24.92 -22.26 42.49
N GLU A 45 24.25 -22.55 43.58
CA GLU A 45 24.31 -21.79 44.82
C GLU A 45 23.67 -20.41 44.89
N LYS A 46 22.71 -20.40 45.76
CA LYS A 46 22.08 -19.26 46.40
C LYS A 46 23.09 -18.52 47.25
N GLU A 47 23.28 -17.23 47.09
CA GLU A 47 23.64 -16.33 48.16
C GLU A 47 22.90 -15.01 48.07
N PRO A 48 22.40 -14.49 49.20
CA PRO A 48 21.66 -13.23 49.25
C PRO A 48 22.65 -12.07 49.29
N VAL A 49 22.66 -11.25 48.28
CA VAL A 49 23.41 -9.99 48.33
C VAL A 49 22.69 -8.98 49.18
N ARG A 50 23.33 -8.70 50.28
CA ARG A 50 23.02 -7.69 51.27
C ARG A 50 22.82 -6.30 50.64
N ASN A 51 21.75 -5.73 51.13
CA ASN A 51 21.46 -4.31 51.23
C ASN A 51 22.75 -3.51 51.53
N ALA A 52 23.13 -2.61 50.68
CA ALA A 52 24.13 -1.64 50.96
C ALA A 52 23.71 -0.26 50.45
N GLY A 53 23.46 0.64 51.37
CA GLY A 53 23.68 2.04 51.20
C GLY A 53 22.43 2.85 50.84
N ALA A 54 21.61 3.13 51.82
CA ALA A 54 20.84 4.38 51.87
C ALA A 54 21.83 5.54 51.80
N ILE A 55 21.88 6.23 50.66
CA ILE A 55 22.44 7.57 50.59
C ILE A 55 21.27 8.51 50.85
N ASP A 56 21.21 8.97 52.06
CA ASP A 56 20.42 10.09 52.52
C ASP A 56 20.95 11.34 51.76
N SER A 57 20.33 11.65 50.61
CA SER A 57 20.50 12.90 49.95
C SER A 57 19.26 13.73 50.25
N ALA A 58 19.39 14.54 51.27
CA ALA A 58 18.48 15.64 51.53
C ALA A 58 18.24 16.40 50.25
N ALA A 59 17.06 16.24 49.67
CA ALA A 59 16.59 17.11 48.61
C ALA A 59 16.37 18.51 49.21
N PRO A 60 16.96 19.56 48.68
CA PRO A 60 16.58 20.90 49.04
C PRO A 60 15.13 21.13 48.59
N ASP A 61 14.30 21.55 49.54
CA ASP A 61 12.96 22.07 49.32
C ASP A 61 13.02 23.19 48.28
N LEU A 62 12.73 22.87 47.03
CA LEU A 62 12.48 23.88 46.01
C LEU A 62 11.03 24.32 46.16
N PRO A 63 10.75 25.63 46.29
CA PRO A 63 9.38 26.13 46.31
C PRO A 63 8.66 25.68 44.99
N PRO A 64 7.33 25.54 45.00
CA PRO A 64 6.60 25.22 43.79
C PRO A 64 6.70 26.41 42.80
N GLY A 65 7.81 26.44 42.10
CA GLY A 65 8.10 27.41 41.06
C GLY A 65 7.58 26.89 39.76
N ALA A 66 6.74 27.68 39.14
CA ALA A 66 6.16 27.51 37.81
C ALA A 66 7.13 26.82 36.84
N ILE A 67 6.70 25.68 36.29
CA ILE A 67 7.37 25.06 35.15
C ILE A 67 7.31 26.11 34.03
N PRO A 68 8.44 26.63 33.53
CA PRO A 68 8.38 27.51 32.38
C PRO A 68 7.89 26.69 31.19
N THR A 69 6.62 26.83 30.86
CA THR A 69 6.08 26.35 29.61
C THR A 69 6.71 27.18 28.49
N VAL A 70 7.78 26.67 27.91
CA VAL A 70 8.33 27.25 26.68
C VAL A 70 7.34 26.92 25.59
N THR A 71 6.39 27.79 25.35
CA THR A 71 5.55 27.76 24.16
C THR A 71 6.47 28.15 23.00
N VAL A 72 7.07 27.15 22.35
CA VAL A 72 7.69 27.33 21.04
C VAL A 72 6.56 27.56 20.06
N THR A 73 6.13 28.78 19.90
CA THR A 73 5.31 29.21 18.77
C THR A 73 6.24 29.23 17.56
N THR A 74 6.41 28.07 16.93
CA THR A 74 6.91 28.03 15.55
C THR A 74 5.78 28.60 14.71
N THR A 75 5.82 29.90 14.48
CA THR A 75 5.11 30.52 13.38
C THR A 75 5.79 30.01 12.14
N VAL A 76 5.32 28.84 11.62
CA VAL A 76 5.57 28.45 10.24
C VAL A 76 4.77 29.48 9.46
N THR A 77 5.39 30.58 9.08
CA THR A 77 4.89 31.39 7.98
C THR A 77 4.80 30.42 6.83
N PRO A 78 3.59 30.11 6.30
CA PRO A 78 3.52 29.38 5.05
C PRO A 78 4.22 30.31 4.08
N GLU A 79 5.45 29.95 3.69
CA GLU A 79 6.10 30.52 2.53
C GLU A 79 5.05 30.36 1.42
N ALA A 80 4.47 31.49 1.03
CA ALA A 80 3.46 31.55 -0.02
C ALA A 80 4.09 30.82 -1.19
N ALA A 81 3.62 29.60 -1.47
CA ALA A 81 3.99 28.90 -2.68
C ALA A 81 3.69 29.90 -3.77
N GLU A 82 4.75 30.39 -4.44
CA GLU A 82 4.64 31.31 -5.56
C GLU A 82 3.57 30.72 -6.46
N ASP A 83 2.46 31.44 -6.60
CA ASP A 83 1.33 31.09 -7.43
C ASP A 83 1.86 30.98 -8.85
N ALA A 84 2.33 29.78 -9.22
CA ALA A 84 2.54 29.45 -10.62
C ALA A 84 1.18 29.68 -11.29
N GLU A 85 1.18 30.41 -12.38
CA GLU A 85 -0.02 30.82 -13.13
C GLU A 85 -1.10 29.76 -13.04
N ASP A 86 -2.22 30.10 -12.38
CA ASP A 86 -3.36 29.23 -12.18
C ASP A 86 -3.79 28.66 -13.53
N GLY A 87 -3.41 27.42 -13.82
CA GLY A 87 -3.84 26.73 -15.03
C GLY A 87 -2.77 26.06 -15.89
N ALA A 88 -1.47 26.24 -15.63
CA ALA A 88 -0.45 25.50 -16.38
C ALA A 88 -0.68 23.98 -16.19
N PRO A 89 -0.65 23.16 -17.27
CA PRO A 89 -0.89 21.73 -17.17
C PRO A 89 0.19 21.06 -16.30
N CYS A 90 -0.24 20.08 -15.47
CA CYS A 90 0.69 19.33 -14.65
C CYS A 90 1.68 18.53 -15.50
N ASN A 91 2.96 18.57 -15.12
CA ASN A 91 3.94 17.66 -15.66
C ASN A 91 3.64 16.23 -15.16
N THR A 92 3.47 15.29 -16.06
CA THR A 92 3.13 13.90 -15.74
C THR A 92 4.20 13.18 -14.90
N HIS A 93 5.46 13.65 -14.95
CA HIS A 93 6.55 13.12 -14.13
C HIS A 93 6.43 13.52 -12.65
N ASP A 94 5.76 14.62 -12.37
CA ASP A 94 5.55 15.14 -11.02
C ASP A 94 4.25 14.63 -10.40
N LEU A 95 3.52 13.75 -11.09
CA LEU A 95 2.28 13.17 -10.59
C LEU A 95 2.49 11.74 -10.10
N VAL A 96 2.19 11.53 -8.82
CA VAL A 96 2.18 10.20 -8.20
C VAL A 96 0.74 9.72 -8.08
N PHE A 97 0.47 8.56 -8.68
CA PHE A 97 -0.85 7.94 -8.66
C PHE A 97 -0.85 6.71 -7.77
N THR A 98 -1.86 6.59 -6.94
CA THR A 98 -2.15 5.36 -6.19
C THR A 98 -3.58 4.90 -6.47
N MET A 99 -3.81 3.59 -6.43
CA MET A 99 -5.15 3.02 -6.58
C MET A 99 -5.43 2.07 -5.43
N SER A 100 -6.62 2.17 -4.83
CA SER A 100 -7.10 1.31 -3.77
C SER A 100 -8.37 0.57 -4.20
N ALA A 101 -8.54 -0.67 -3.72
CA ALA A 101 -9.72 -1.49 -3.89
C ALA A 101 -9.76 -2.54 -2.78
N ALA A 102 -10.93 -3.05 -2.42
CA ALA A 102 -11.05 -4.20 -1.55
C ALA A 102 -10.55 -5.48 -2.27
N LYS A 103 -10.05 -6.44 -1.51
CA LYS A 103 -9.56 -7.71 -2.06
C LYS A 103 -10.71 -8.63 -2.52
N THR A 104 -11.88 -8.50 -1.92
CA THR A 104 -13.04 -9.35 -2.19
C THR A 104 -14.33 -8.53 -2.09
N TYR A 105 -15.26 -8.81 -2.99
CA TYR A 105 -16.60 -8.23 -3.01
C TYR A 105 -17.62 -9.37 -2.99
N ALA A 106 -18.55 -9.31 -2.04
CA ALA A 106 -19.63 -10.27 -1.90
C ALA A 106 -20.64 -10.16 -3.07
N ALA A 107 -21.53 -11.15 -3.19
CA ALA A 107 -22.62 -11.10 -4.15
C ALA A 107 -23.45 -9.82 -3.97
N GLY A 108 -23.74 -9.14 -5.07
CA GLY A 108 -24.46 -7.86 -5.06
C GLY A 108 -23.64 -6.64 -4.66
N GLN A 109 -22.45 -6.79 -4.10
CA GLN A 109 -21.59 -5.66 -3.73
C GLN A 109 -20.86 -5.10 -4.95
N GLU A 110 -21.00 -3.80 -5.19
CA GLU A 110 -20.33 -3.11 -6.29
C GLU A 110 -18.88 -2.80 -5.94
N PRO A 111 -17.90 -3.20 -6.79
CA PRO A 111 -16.52 -2.82 -6.63
C PRO A 111 -16.32 -1.31 -6.71
N ARG A 112 -15.61 -0.77 -5.71
CA ARG A 112 -15.21 0.63 -5.65
C ARG A 112 -13.70 0.74 -5.73
N PHE A 113 -13.23 1.64 -6.59
CA PHE A 113 -11.82 1.92 -6.82
C PHE A 113 -11.55 3.38 -6.46
N GLY A 114 -10.71 3.62 -5.45
CA GLY A 114 -10.21 4.95 -5.12
C GLY A 114 -8.92 5.20 -5.89
N VAL A 115 -8.84 6.32 -6.61
CA VAL A 115 -7.62 6.75 -7.28
C VAL A 115 -7.20 8.07 -6.67
N THR A 116 -6.03 8.11 -6.06
CA THR A 116 -5.45 9.31 -5.48
C THR A 116 -4.30 9.78 -6.36
N VAL A 117 -4.26 11.06 -6.65
CA VAL A 117 -3.17 11.75 -7.34
C VAL A 117 -2.56 12.78 -6.41
N VAL A 118 -1.23 12.84 -6.38
CA VAL A 118 -0.47 13.83 -5.62
C VAL A 118 0.48 14.53 -6.59
N ASN A 119 0.48 15.85 -6.58
CA ASN A 119 1.47 16.66 -7.27
C ASN A 119 2.72 16.78 -6.38
N THR A 120 3.84 16.25 -6.84
CA THR A 120 5.15 16.31 -6.17
C THR A 120 6.05 17.40 -6.76
N GLY A 121 5.59 18.11 -7.79
CA GLY A 121 6.29 19.24 -8.38
C GLY A 121 6.39 20.43 -7.43
N SER A 122 7.12 21.48 -7.85
CA SER A 122 7.37 22.67 -7.01
C SER A 122 6.18 23.62 -6.93
N ALA A 123 5.29 23.62 -7.92
CA ALA A 123 4.19 24.56 -8.06
C ALA A 123 2.84 23.86 -8.23
N SER A 124 1.75 24.58 -7.99
CA SER A 124 0.40 24.16 -8.34
C SER A 124 0.23 24.00 -9.85
N CYS A 125 -0.63 23.09 -10.31
CA CYS A 125 -0.84 22.84 -11.72
C CYS A 125 -2.26 22.38 -12.04
N GLY A 126 -2.69 22.60 -13.28
CA GLY A 126 -3.97 22.18 -13.81
C GLY A 126 -3.96 20.69 -14.20
N PHE A 127 -4.87 19.92 -13.65
CA PHE A 127 -5.03 18.48 -13.92
C PHE A 127 -6.44 18.17 -14.38
N ASP A 128 -6.59 17.35 -15.42
CA ASP A 128 -7.89 16.86 -15.86
C ASP A 128 -8.11 15.43 -15.37
N ALA A 129 -8.84 15.29 -14.25
CA ALA A 129 -9.24 14.00 -13.71
C ALA A 129 -10.18 13.21 -14.65
N GLY A 130 -10.79 13.86 -15.64
CA GLY A 130 -11.61 13.22 -16.67
C GLY A 130 -10.79 12.29 -17.58
N THR A 131 -9.47 12.49 -17.66
CA THR A 131 -8.55 11.62 -18.41
C THR A 131 -8.29 10.28 -17.73
N LEU A 132 -8.56 10.19 -16.42
CA LEU A 132 -8.39 8.97 -15.66
C LEU A 132 -9.53 8.00 -15.91
N SER A 133 -9.20 6.74 -16.13
CA SER A 133 -10.18 5.67 -16.17
C SER A 133 -9.64 4.39 -15.55
N VAL A 134 -10.52 3.69 -14.84
CA VAL A 134 -10.23 2.35 -14.30
C VAL A 134 -10.70 1.33 -15.33
N VAL A 135 -9.80 0.41 -15.67
CA VAL A 135 -10.08 -0.71 -16.58
C VAL A 135 -10.05 -2.01 -15.79
N VAL A 136 -11.12 -2.78 -15.84
CA VAL A 136 -11.25 -4.10 -15.20
C VAL A 136 -11.10 -5.19 -16.26
N ARG A 137 -10.22 -6.17 -15.98
CA ARG A 137 -9.96 -7.33 -16.84
C ARG A 137 -10.13 -8.64 -16.08
N SER A 138 -10.47 -9.71 -16.81
CA SER A 138 -10.39 -11.09 -16.34
C SER A 138 -9.55 -11.87 -17.35
N GLY A 139 -8.35 -12.27 -16.96
CA GLY A 139 -7.36 -12.79 -17.90
C GLY A 139 -7.01 -11.76 -18.99
N LYS A 140 -7.20 -12.14 -20.25
CA LYS A 140 -6.98 -11.27 -21.43
C LYS A 140 -8.20 -10.39 -21.75
N ASP A 141 -9.38 -10.73 -21.25
CA ASP A 141 -10.62 -10.04 -21.57
C ASP A 141 -10.75 -8.72 -20.80
N ARG A 142 -11.05 -7.65 -21.53
CA ARG A 142 -11.50 -6.41 -20.93
C ARG A 142 -12.99 -6.51 -20.61
N ILE A 143 -13.31 -6.44 -19.31
CA ILE A 143 -14.67 -6.62 -18.82
C ILE A 143 -15.39 -5.28 -18.75
N TRP A 144 -14.71 -4.25 -18.27
CA TRP A 144 -15.31 -2.94 -18.04
C TRP A 144 -14.27 -1.82 -18.08
N SER A 145 -14.72 -0.61 -18.39
CA SER A 145 -13.91 0.60 -18.34
C SER A 145 -14.76 1.79 -17.91
N SER A 146 -14.34 2.45 -16.84
CA SER A 146 -15.07 3.65 -16.35
C SER A 146 -15.07 4.78 -17.37
N GLY A 147 -14.05 4.88 -18.21
CA GLY A 147 -13.96 5.91 -19.24
C GLY A 147 -14.95 5.73 -20.37
N GLU A 148 -15.42 4.50 -20.62
CA GLU A 148 -16.44 4.22 -21.63
C GLU A 148 -17.87 4.40 -21.09
N CYS A 149 -18.03 4.11 -19.78
CA CYS A 149 -19.35 4.07 -19.15
C CYS A 149 -19.74 5.37 -18.44
N ARG A 150 -18.80 6.25 -18.20
CA ARG A 150 -19.06 7.53 -17.53
C ARG A 150 -19.32 8.62 -18.57
N LYS A 151 -20.38 9.41 -18.35
CA LYS A 151 -20.55 10.66 -19.09
C LYS A 151 -19.36 11.57 -18.73
N ALA A 152 -18.76 12.20 -19.74
CA ALA A 152 -17.65 13.13 -19.53
C ALA A 152 -18.08 14.20 -18.51
N GLY A 153 -17.49 14.16 -17.34
CA GLY A 153 -17.72 15.13 -16.27
C GLY A 153 -16.64 16.20 -16.29
N LYS A 154 -16.89 17.32 -15.63
CA LYS A 154 -15.88 18.35 -15.41
C LYS A 154 -14.75 17.71 -14.59
N GLY A 155 -13.62 17.41 -15.23
CA GLY A 155 -12.50 16.76 -14.61
C GLY A 155 -11.36 17.72 -14.23
N LYS A 156 -11.43 18.99 -14.71
CA LYS A 156 -10.37 19.98 -14.47
C LYS A 156 -10.35 20.46 -13.04
N GLN A 157 -9.18 20.38 -12.41
CA GLN A 157 -8.94 20.82 -11.03
C GLN A 157 -7.49 21.28 -10.89
N THR A 158 -7.23 22.16 -9.94
CA THR A 158 -5.87 22.57 -9.57
C THR A 158 -5.33 21.60 -8.52
N LEU A 159 -4.17 21.01 -8.79
CA LEU A 159 -3.45 20.19 -7.84
C LEU A 159 -2.38 21.04 -7.15
N ARG A 160 -2.55 21.28 -5.84
CA ARG A 160 -1.54 21.92 -5.01
C ARG A 160 -0.43 20.91 -4.69
N ARG A 161 0.79 21.41 -4.54
CA ARG A 161 1.94 20.60 -4.14
C ARG A 161 1.66 19.80 -2.86
N GLY A 162 1.89 18.49 -2.90
CA GLY A 162 1.77 17.59 -1.74
C GLY A 162 0.33 17.33 -1.29
N VAL A 163 -0.68 18.01 -1.85
CA VAL A 163 -2.08 17.82 -1.45
C VAL A 163 -2.70 16.69 -2.28
N PRO A 164 -3.15 15.59 -1.63
CA PRO A 164 -3.79 14.50 -2.36
C PRO A 164 -5.17 14.90 -2.88
N SER A 165 -5.45 14.54 -4.12
CA SER A 165 -6.78 14.61 -4.72
C SER A 165 -7.26 13.21 -5.04
N THR A 166 -8.50 12.86 -4.66
CA THR A 166 -9.02 11.50 -4.80
C THR A 166 -10.28 11.48 -5.66
N ALA A 167 -10.29 10.58 -6.65
CA ALA A 167 -11.46 10.24 -7.46
C ALA A 167 -11.92 8.81 -7.15
N ALA A 168 -13.22 8.60 -7.09
CA ALA A 168 -13.83 7.29 -6.88
C ALA A 168 -14.52 6.80 -8.16
N PHE A 169 -14.33 5.51 -8.45
CA PHE A 169 -14.94 4.82 -9.58
C PHE A 169 -15.71 3.61 -9.04
N THR A 170 -16.96 3.45 -9.41
CA THR A 170 -17.79 2.31 -9.02
C THR A 170 -18.15 1.51 -10.27
N TRP A 171 -18.06 0.19 -10.16
CA TRP A 171 -18.43 -0.75 -11.21
C TRP A 171 -19.69 -1.52 -10.79
N ASP A 172 -20.70 -1.51 -11.64
CA ASP A 172 -22.00 -2.18 -11.46
C ASP A 172 -21.95 -3.70 -11.66
N ARG A 173 -20.76 -4.29 -11.77
CA ARG A 173 -20.52 -5.71 -12.06
C ARG A 173 -21.08 -6.18 -13.41
N ARG A 174 -21.29 -5.27 -14.35
CA ARG A 174 -21.72 -5.61 -15.71
C ARG A 174 -20.59 -5.50 -16.71
N ARG A 175 -20.67 -6.27 -17.77
CA ARG A 175 -19.72 -6.20 -18.88
C ARG A 175 -20.04 -4.96 -19.71
N GLY A 176 -19.02 -4.17 -20.05
CA GLY A 176 -19.23 -2.89 -20.72
C GLY A 176 -20.12 -1.96 -19.88
N CYS A 177 -20.96 -1.18 -20.55
CA CYS A 177 -21.85 -0.21 -19.92
C CYS A 177 -23.29 -0.76 -19.88
N GLY A 178 -23.57 -1.67 -18.93
CA GLY A 178 -24.90 -2.24 -18.73
C GLY A 178 -25.15 -3.58 -19.44
N GLY A 179 -24.12 -4.26 -19.92
CA GLY A 179 -24.22 -5.59 -20.51
C GLY A 179 -24.51 -6.70 -19.49
N ALA A 180 -24.23 -7.95 -19.85
CA ALA A 180 -24.47 -9.11 -18.99
C ALA A 180 -23.68 -9.01 -17.67
N PRO A 181 -24.22 -9.57 -16.55
CA PRO A 181 -23.51 -9.62 -15.28
C PRO A 181 -22.15 -10.31 -15.40
N ALA A 182 -21.14 -9.79 -14.72
CA ALA A 182 -19.85 -10.41 -14.59
C ALA A 182 -19.95 -11.63 -13.66
N ARG A 183 -19.31 -12.71 -14.04
CA ARG A 183 -19.31 -13.96 -13.25
C ARG A 183 -18.44 -13.82 -12.00
N PRO A 184 -18.69 -14.60 -10.93
CA PRO A 184 -17.73 -14.75 -9.84
C PRO A 184 -16.37 -15.17 -10.39
N GLY A 185 -15.28 -14.67 -9.77
CA GLY A 185 -13.92 -14.97 -10.24
C GLY A 185 -12.90 -13.91 -9.87
N THR A 186 -11.70 -14.05 -10.47
CA THR A 186 -10.57 -13.13 -10.23
C THR A 186 -10.50 -12.08 -11.33
N TYR A 187 -10.33 -10.85 -10.89
CA TYR A 187 -10.29 -9.66 -11.73
C TYR A 187 -9.07 -8.81 -11.39
N VAL A 188 -8.63 -8.03 -12.36
CA VAL A 188 -7.52 -7.08 -12.23
C VAL A 188 -8.02 -5.71 -12.65
N ALA A 189 -7.96 -4.76 -11.73
CA ALA A 189 -8.16 -3.35 -12.01
C ALA A 189 -6.82 -2.67 -12.34
N SER A 190 -6.81 -1.82 -13.35
CA SER A 190 -5.66 -1.01 -13.75
C SER A 190 -6.11 0.41 -14.07
N LEU A 191 -5.25 1.39 -13.79
CA LEU A 191 -5.50 2.79 -14.13
C LEU A 191 -5.02 3.07 -15.55
N LYS A 192 -5.83 3.78 -16.33
CA LYS A 192 -5.47 4.41 -17.61
C LYS A 192 -5.44 5.93 -17.39
N GLY A 193 -4.49 6.63 -18.01
CA GLY A 193 -4.27 8.06 -17.81
C GLY A 193 -3.31 8.41 -16.68
N GLY A 194 -2.79 7.41 -15.96
CA GLY A 194 -1.79 7.56 -14.89
C GLY A 194 -1.11 6.23 -14.57
N LYS A 195 0.06 6.27 -13.94
CA LYS A 195 0.82 5.08 -13.53
C LYS A 195 0.50 4.73 -12.08
N ALA A 196 -0.43 3.82 -11.86
CA ALA A 196 -0.71 3.25 -10.54
C ALA A 196 -0.54 1.73 -10.54
N GLY A 197 -0.23 1.16 -9.38
CA GLY A 197 -0.15 -0.29 -9.21
C GLY A 197 -1.50 -0.97 -9.49
N LYS A 198 -1.48 -2.09 -10.22
CA LYS A 198 -2.67 -2.90 -10.48
C LYS A 198 -3.24 -3.44 -9.17
N ARG A 199 -4.56 -3.63 -9.10
CA ARG A 199 -5.26 -4.26 -7.98
C ARG A 199 -5.95 -5.53 -8.42
N ILE A 200 -5.60 -6.62 -7.76
CA ILE A 200 -6.26 -7.92 -7.95
C ILE A 200 -7.38 -8.02 -6.92
N PHE A 201 -8.56 -8.42 -7.35
CA PHE A 201 -9.71 -8.59 -6.48
C PHE A 201 -10.59 -9.75 -6.94
N HIS A 202 -11.47 -10.20 -6.06
CA HIS A 202 -12.34 -11.35 -6.29
C HIS A 202 -13.80 -10.94 -6.18
N LEU A 203 -14.63 -11.36 -7.14
CA LEU A 203 -16.08 -11.35 -7.04
C LEU A 203 -16.57 -12.71 -6.54
N ARG A 204 -17.43 -12.68 -5.55
CA ARG A 204 -18.14 -13.84 -5.02
C ARG A 204 -19.61 -13.76 -5.36
#